data_cbc38e60600e693e633242e1e68a0a08
#
_entry.id   cbc38e60600e693e633242e1e68a0a08
#
_cell.length_a   1.000
_cell.length_b   1.000
_cell.length_c   1.000
_cell.angle_alpha   90.00
_cell.angle_beta   90.00
_cell.angle_gamma   90.00
#
_symmetry.space_group_name_H-M   'P 1'
#
loop_
_entity.id
_entity.type
_entity.pdbx_description
1 polymer ?
#
loop_
_entity_poly.entity_id
_entity_poly.type
_entity_poly.pdbx_seq_one_letter_code
_entity_poly.pdbx_strand_id
1 'polypeptide(L)'
;GRVILDKVPTLKPEISGDFSKLMSWADSYRKLKVRTNSETPLDTKTAREFGAEGIGLCRTEHMFFDEDRILSVREMILSKTIEDRNKALAKLLPHQKNDFIQIFEIMSGLPVTVRLLDPPLHEFLPKNDKEIGDLSSVTGLNANEIKSRTEELHEHNPMLGHRGCRLGISFPEIYEMQCRAIFEALVECKKKKLKSTMPEIMIPLVSTEAEIKIMKDLVIRVTKKVQDENNTKISFLVGTLSLIHI
;
A
#
# COMPACT_ATOMS: atom_id res chain seq x y z
N GLY A 1 -9.71 -3.85 -37.03
CA GLY A 1 -8.80 -2.74 -36.73
C GLY A 1 -7.47 -2.89 -37.48
N ARG A 2 -6.71 -1.81 -37.63
CA ARG A 2 -5.36 -1.85 -38.22
C ARG A 2 -4.34 -2.18 -37.13
N VAL A 3 -3.40 -3.06 -37.45
CA VAL A 3 -2.21 -3.33 -36.63
C VAL A 3 -1.08 -2.49 -37.20
N ILE A 4 -0.45 -1.68 -36.36
CA ILE A 4 0.62 -0.76 -36.75
C ILE A 4 1.87 -1.13 -35.94
N LEU A 5 3.00 -1.34 -36.61
CA LEU A 5 4.26 -1.75 -36.00
C LEU A 5 5.12 -0.57 -35.53
N ASP A 6 4.76 0.66 -35.95
CA ASP A 6 5.49 1.87 -35.61
C ASP A 6 4.74 2.74 -34.57
N LYS A 7 5.47 3.74 -34.01
CA LYS A 7 4.88 4.75 -33.15
C LYS A 7 3.85 5.55 -33.92
N VAL A 8 2.62 5.55 -33.43
CA VAL A 8 1.52 6.35 -34.00
C VAL A 8 1.12 7.48 -33.04
N PRO A 9 0.63 8.62 -33.59
CA PRO A 9 0.02 9.63 -32.75
C PRO A 9 -1.18 9.06 -32.00
N THR A 10 -1.20 9.21 -30.68
CA THR A 10 -2.32 8.80 -29.82
C THR A 10 -3.06 10.03 -29.33
N LEU A 11 -4.38 9.91 -29.21
CA LEU A 11 -5.19 10.94 -28.57
C LEU A 11 -5.18 10.73 -27.05
N LYS A 12 -4.92 11.79 -26.30
CA LYS A 12 -5.08 11.74 -24.84
C LYS A 12 -6.57 11.59 -24.52
N PRO A 13 -6.97 10.57 -23.73
CA PRO A 13 -8.36 10.42 -23.33
C PRO A 13 -8.79 11.59 -22.43
N GLU A 14 -9.94 12.19 -22.74
CA GLU A 14 -10.51 13.29 -21.98
C GLU A 14 -12.01 13.09 -21.80
N ILE A 15 -12.53 13.53 -20.65
CA ILE A 15 -13.98 13.61 -20.43
C ILE A 15 -14.43 14.96 -21.03
N SER A 16 -15.01 14.92 -22.22
CA SER A 16 -15.40 16.13 -22.95
C SER A 16 -16.75 15.98 -23.65
N GLY A 17 -17.35 17.11 -24.02
CA GLY A 17 -18.53 17.21 -24.86
C GLY A 17 -19.72 16.37 -24.37
N ASP A 18 -20.29 15.57 -25.27
CA ASP A 18 -21.48 14.77 -24.98
C ASP A 18 -21.27 13.68 -23.94
N PHE A 19 -20.03 13.14 -23.79
CA PHE A 19 -19.72 12.18 -22.75
C PHE A 19 -19.79 12.83 -21.36
N SER A 20 -19.25 14.05 -21.19
CA SER A 20 -19.38 14.81 -19.94
C SER A 20 -20.85 15.07 -19.57
N LYS A 21 -21.68 15.41 -20.57
CA LYS A 21 -23.10 15.63 -20.38
C LYS A 21 -23.83 14.35 -19.95
N LEU A 22 -23.53 13.22 -20.60
CA LEU A 22 -24.08 11.91 -20.22
C LEU A 22 -23.70 11.54 -18.79
N MET A 23 -22.43 11.73 -18.41
CA MET A 23 -21.97 11.45 -17.05
C MET A 23 -22.66 12.36 -16.03
N SER A 24 -22.90 13.65 -16.34
CA SER A 24 -23.63 14.54 -15.43
C SER A 24 -25.09 14.10 -15.20
N TRP A 25 -25.71 13.54 -16.22
CA TRP A 25 -27.05 12.95 -16.06
C TRP A 25 -26.99 11.70 -15.18
N ALA A 26 -26.06 10.79 -15.42
CA ALA A 26 -25.87 9.60 -14.58
C ALA A 26 -25.64 10.00 -13.11
N ASP A 27 -24.82 11.01 -12.86
CA ASP A 27 -24.52 11.53 -11.53
C ASP A 27 -25.76 12.09 -10.81
N SER A 28 -26.74 12.63 -11.54
CA SER A 28 -27.98 13.13 -10.95
C SER A 28 -28.91 12.02 -10.45
N TYR A 29 -28.77 10.82 -10.96
CA TYR A 29 -29.61 9.65 -10.60
C TYR A 29 -28.94 8.69 -9.62
N ARG A 30 -27.61 8.54 -9.70
CA ARG A 30 -26.89 7.60 -8.83
C ARG A 30 -26.90 8.05 -7.37
N LYS A 31 -26.97 7.09 -6.46
CA LYS A 31 -26.86 7.30 -5.01
C LYS A 31 -25.48 6.93 -4.48
N LEU A 32 -24.84 5.95 -5.11
CA LEU A 32 -23.50 5.47 -4.72
C LEU A 32 -22.42 6.31 -5.38
N LYS A 33 -21.34 6.49 -4.64
CA LYS A 33 -20.13 7.15 -5.13
C LYS A 33 -19.22 6.15 -5.85
N VAL A 34 -18.45 6.63 -6.82
CA VAL A 34 -17.49 5.82 -7.58
C VAL A 34 -16.09 6.07 -7.03
N ARG A 35 -15.45 4.99 -6.56
CA ARG A 35 -14.08 5.01 -6.09
C ARG A 35 -13.18 4.24 -7.05
N THR A 36 -11.94 4.67 -7.18
CA THR A 36 -10.93 4.04 -8.05
C THR A 36 -10.04 3.08 -7.29
N ASN A 37 -9.33 2.21 -8.03
CA ASN A 37 -8.11 1.58 -7.55
C ASN A 37 -6.94 2.44 -8.00
N SER A 38 -6.06 2.81 -7.09
CA SER A 38 -4.89 3.65 -7.39
C SER A 38 -3.82 3.47 -6.33
N GLU A 39 -2.59 3.29 -6.75
CA GLU A 39 -1.44 3.00 -5.90
C GLU A 39 -0.34 4.06 -6.00
N THR A 40 -0.31 4.84 -7.09
CA THR A 40 0.70 5.87 -7.33
C THR A 40 0.09 7.28 -7.35
N PRO A 41 0.88 8.33 -7.08
CA PRO A 41 0.40 9.70 -7.22
C PRO A 41 -0.07 10.03 -8.64
N LEU A 42 0.59 9.50 -9.67
CA LEU A 42 0.20 9.71 -11.08
C LEU A 42 -1.16 9.09 -11.38
N ASP A 43 -1.38 7.84 -11.00
CA ASP A 43 -2.67 7.15 -11.19
C ASP A 43 -3.78 7.86 -10.41
N THR A 44 -3.47 8.29 -9.18
CA THR A 44 -4.40 9.02 -8.32
C THR A 44 -4.83 10.34 -8.96
N LYS A 45 -3.88 11.09 -9.54
CA LYS A 45 -4.16 12.32 -10.26
C LYS A 45 -5.05 12.06 -11.48
N THR A 46 -4.69 11.08 -12.30
CA THR A 46 -5.47 10.69 -13.47
C THR A 46 -6.88 10.28 -13.07
N ALA A 47 -7.03 9.43 -12.07
CA ALA A 47 -8.34 9.01 -11.57
C ALA A 47 -9.18 10.20 -11.07
N ARG A 48 -8.55 11.16 -10.40
CA ARG A 48 -9.21 12.38 -9.94
C ARG A 48 -9.68 13.26 -11.09
N GLU A 49 -8.87 13.39 -12.14
CA GLU A 49 -9.24 14.11 -13.38
C GLU A 49 -10.44 13.42 -14.08
N PHE A 50 -10.56 12.12 -13.99
CA PHE A 50 -11.69 11.33 -14.50
C PHE A 50 -12.90 11.25 -13.54
N GLY A 51 -12.91 12.03 -12.46
CA GLY A 51 -14.06 12.20 -11.59
C GLY A 51 -14.17 11.17 -10.44
N ALA A 52 -13.09 10.47 -10.09
CA ALA A 52 -13.09 9.58 -8.94
C ALA A 52 -13.40 10.33 -7.64
N GLU A 53 -14.28 9.78 -6.81
CA GLU A 53 -14.75 10.35 -5.55
C GLU A 53 -14.09 9.71 -4.32
N GLY A 54 -12.94 9.09 -4.52
CA GLY A 54 -12.11 8.48 -3.51
C GLY A 54 -11.31 7.31 -4.06
N ILE A 55 -10.47 6.72 -3.23
CA ILE A 55 -9.77 5.48 -3.51
C ILE A 55 -10.50 4.33 -2.79
N GLY A 56 -10.93 3.34 -3.55
CA GLY A 56 -11.56 2.12 -3.03
C GLY A 56 -10.55 1.04 -2.68
N LEU A 57 -9.37 1.07 -3.30
CA LEU A 57 -8.26 0.18 -2.99
C LEU A 57 -6.93 0.82 -3.39
N CYS A 58 -6.08 1.04 -2.40
CA CYS A 58 -4.66 1.33 -2.56
C CYS A 58 -3.85 0.13 -2.03
N ARG A 59 -3.14 -0.56 -2.93
CA ARG A 59 -2.31 -1.73 -2.60
C ARG A 59 -0.91 -1.27 -2.24
N THR A 60 -0.53 -1.39 -0.98
CA THR A 60 0.75 -0.88 -0.49
C THR A 60 1.96 -1.64 -1.03
N GLU A 61 1.79 -2.87 -1.49
CA GLU A 61 2.85 -3.65 -2.11
C GLU A 61 3.44 -3.01 -3.37
N HIS A 62 2.63 -2.30 -4.14
CA HIS A 62 3.10 -1.60 -5.34
C HIS A 62 4.11 -0.50 -5.03
N MET A 63 4.03 0.09 -3.83
CA MET A 63 4.98 1.09 -3.37
C MET A 63 6.37 0.50 -3.07
N PHE A 64 6.50 -0.82 -2.96
CA PHE A 64 7.74 -1.50 -2.58
C PHE A 64 8.56 -2.01 -3.76
N PHE A 65 7.98 -2.01 -4.98
CA PHE A 65 8.67 -2.54 -6.16
C PHE A 65 9.60 -1.53 -6.85
N ASP A 66 9.63 -0.28 -6.41
CA ASP A 66 10.54 0.73 -6.95
C ASP A 66 12.00 0.34 -6.68
N GLU A 67 12.89 0.63 -7.64
CA GLU A 67 14.31 0.21 -7.61
C GLU A 67 15.06 0.72 -6.37
N ASP A 68 14.71 1.90 -5.88
CA ASP A 68 15.31 2.51 -4.70
C ASP A 68 14.85 1.90 -3.37
N ARG A 69 13.79 1.08 -3.39
CA ARG A 69 13.13 0.51 -2.21
C ARG A 69 13.25 -0.99 -2.11
N ILE A 70 13.24 -1.69 -3.24
CA ILE A 70 13.20 -3.16 -3.28
C ILE A 70 14.35 -3.81 -2.50
N LEU A 71 15.53 -3.19 -2.48
CA LEU A 71 16.66 -3.69 -1.70
C LEU A 71 16.39 -3.65 -0.20
N SER A 72 15.79 -2.55 0.30
CA SER A 72 15.41 -2.43 1.71
C SER A 72 14.26 -3.38 2.09
N VAL A 73 13.34 -3.66 1.16
CA VAL A 73 12.28 -4.67 1.36
C VAL A 73 12.89 -6.06 1.47
N ARG A 74 13.83 -6.41 0.59
CA ARG A 74 14.56 -7.69 0.64
C ARG A 74 15.38 -7.83 1.92
N GLU A 75 16.03 -6.75 2.35
CA GLU A 75 16.75 -6.69 3.64
C GLU A 75 15.79 -6.95 4.81
N MET A 76 14.63 -6.32 4.82
CA MET A 76 13.57 -6.56 5.81
C MET A 76 13.15 -8.05 5.86
N ILE A 77 12.92 -8.66 4.70
CA ILE A 77 12.47 -10.06 4.58
C ILE A 77 13.55 -11.04 5.06
N LEU A 78 14.80 -10.78 4.74
CA LEU A 78 15.94 -11.64 5.08
C LEU A 78 16.44 -11.43 6.52
N SER A 79 15.96 -10.41 7.22
CA SER A 79 16.36 -10.11 8.60
C SER A 79 16.00 -11.27 9.54
N LYS A 80 16.99 -11.71 10.32
CA LYS A 80 16.86 -12.78 11.31
C LYS A 80 16.39 -12.27 12.66
N THR A 81 16.64 -11.00 12.97
CA THR A 81 16.28 -10.37 14.25
C THR A 81 15.25 -9.26 14.03
N ILE A 82 14.50 -8.92 15.09
CA ILE A 82 13.56 -7.79 15.09
C ILE A 82 14.33 -6.47 14.92
N GLU A 83 15.51 -6.36 15.51
CA GLU A 83 16.36 -5.17 15.45
C GLU A 83 16.80 -4.88 14.00
N ASP A 84 17.24 -5.89 13.27
CA ASP A 84 17.67 -5.73 11.87
C ASP A 84 16.49 -5.45 10.97
N ARG A 85 15.35 -6.10 11.21
CA ARG A 85 14.11 -5.79 10.48
C ARG A 85 13.66 -4.36 10.71
N ASN A 86 13.71 -3.87 11.93
CA ASN A 86 13.39 -2.49 12.25
C ASN A 86 14.34 -1.48 11.57
N LYS A 87 15.63 -1.79 11.42
CA LYS A 87 16.56 -0.95 10.64
C LYS A 87 16.15 -0.85 9.17
N ALA A 88 15.77 -1.97 8.55
CA ALA A 88 15.29 -1.98 7.17
C ALA A 88 13.96 -1.23 7.02
N LEU A 89 13.01 -1.44 7.95
CA LEU A 89 11.73 -0.72 7.99
C LEU A 89 11.92 0.79 8.18
N ALA A 90 12.90 1.21 8.96
CA ALA A 90 13.22 2.63 9.14
C ALA A 90 13.69 3.30 7.83
N LYS A 91 14.30 2.56 6.91
CA LYS A 91 14.65 3.05 5.56
C LYS A 91 13.39 3.21 4.68
N LEU A 92 12.41 2.31 4.82
CA LEU A 92 11.17 2.30 4.02
C LEU A 92 10.15 3.34 4.47
N LEU A 93 10.08 3.63 5.77
CA LEU A 93 9.10 4.55 6.36
C LEU A 93 9.03 5.92 5.66
N PRO A 94 10.13 6.65 5.42
CA PRO A 94 10.07 7.97 4.78
C PRO A 94 9.56 7.91 3.33
N HIS A 95 9.89 6.87 2.59
CA HIS A 95 9.40 6.68 1.22
C HIS A 95 7.88 6.49 1.21
N GLN A 96 7.40 5.54 2.00
CA GLN A 96 5.97 5.23 2.06
C GLN A 96 5.15 6.39 2.63
N LYS A 97 5.66 7.08 3.64
CA LYS A 97 5.07 8.32 4.16
C LYS A 97 4.92 9.38 3.06
N ASN A 98 5.95 9.58 2.24
CA ASN A 98 5.90 10.56 1.15
C ASN A 98 4.88 10.19 0.07
N ASP A 99 4.76 8.91 -0.27
CA ASP A 99 3.74 8.44 -1.22
C ASP A 99 2.33 8.73 -0.69
N PHE A 100 2.06 8.44 0.59
CA PHE A 100 0.77 8.74 1.19
C PHE A 100 0.50 10.25 1.29
N ILE A 101 1.51 11.08 1.55
CA ILE A 101 1.34 12.54 1.53
C ILE A 101 0.81 12.97 0.16
N GLN A 102 1.44 12.54 -0.94
CA GLN A 102 1.05 12.90 -2.28
C GLN A 102 -0.37 12.39 -2.62
N ILE A 103 -0.68 11.14 -2.27
CA ILE A 103 -2.02 10.55 -2.49
C ILE A 103 -3.08 11.33 -1.71
N PHE A 104 -2.84 11.66 -0.45
CA PHE A 104 -3.79 12.39 0.39
C PHE A 104 -3.95 13.86 -0.04
N GLU A 105 -2.92 14.48 -0.58
CA GLU A 105 -3.01 15.82 -1.17
C GLU A 105 -3.94 15.82 -2.38
N ILE A 106 -3.76 14.88 -3.30
CA ILE A 106 -4.60 14.75 -4.49
C ILE A 106 -6.05 14.42 -4.10
N MET A 107 -6.25 13.54 -3.12
CA MET A 107 -7.57 13.11 -2.63
C MET A 107 -8.09 13.95 -1.47
N SER A 108 -7.60 15.17 -1.29
CA SER A 108 -8.00 16.06 -0.20
C SER A 108 -9.53 16.16 -0.04
N GLY A 109 -10.02 15.77 1.13
CA GLY A 109 -11.45 15.74 1.49
C GLY A 109 -12.23 14.52 1.00
N LEU A 110 -11.56 13.53 0.39
CA LEU A 110 -12.16 12.29 -0.10
C LEU A 110 -11.63 11.08 0.69
N PRO A 111 -12.40 9.98 0.77
CA PRO A 111 -11.96 8.76 1.44
C PRO A 111 -10.88 8.04 0.65
N VAL A 112 -9.93 7.44 1.38
CA VAL A 112 -8.85 6.63 0.81
C VAL A 112 -8.75 5.32 1.59
N THR A 113 -9.08 4.20 0.93
CA THR A 113 -8.94 2.87 1.48
C THR A 113 -7.53 2.35 1.19
N VAL A 114 -6.75 2.13 2.23
CA VAL A 114 -5.37 1.61 2.16
C VAL A 114 -5.35 0.18 2.65
N ARG A 115 -5.02 -0.76 1.77
CA ARG A 115 -4.79 -2.16 2.13
C ARG A 115 -3.36 -2.32 2.62
N LEU A 116 -3.18 -2.82 3.85
CA LEU A 116 -1.87 -3.16 4.37
C LEU A 116 -1.26 -4.31 3.57
N LEU A 117 0.04 -4.52 3.70
CA LEU A 117 0.82 -5.48 2.92
C LEU A 117 0.13 -6.85 2.88
N ASP A 118 -0.18 -7.30 1.68
CA ASP A 118 -0.95 -8.53 1.45
C ASP A 118 -0.14 -9.69 0.87
N PRO A 119 0.69 -9.53 -0.17
CA PRO A 119 1.31 -10.67 -0.83
C PRO A 119 2.33 -11.40 0.05
N PRO A 120 2.58 -12.69 -0.21
CA PRO A 120 3.61 -13.43 0.48
C PRO A 120 5.00 -12.85 0.19
N LEU A 121 5.89 -12.95 1.18
CA LEU A 121 7.19 -12.28 1.13
C LEU A 121 8.09 -12.75 -0.02
N HIS A 122 7.92 -14.00 -0.50
CA HIS A 122 8.73 -14.52 -1.60
C HIS A 122 8.53 -13.76 -2.93
N GLU A 123 7.41 -13.05 -3.11
CA GLU A 123 7.18 -12.25 -4.32
C GLU A 123 8.18 -11.10 -4.50
N PHE A 124 8.74 -10.61 -3.40
CA PHE A 124 9.75 -9.54 -3.40
C PHE A 124 11.19 -10.06 -3.51
N LEU A 125 11.41 -11.35 -3.31
CA LEU A 125 12.74 -11.94 -3.29
C LEU A 125 13.36 -12.01 -4.70
N PRO A 126 14.71 -12.06 -4.80
CA PRO A 126 15.38 -12.05 -6.08
C PRO A 126 15.05 -13.30 -6.91
N LYS A 127 14.86 -13.11 -8.22
CA LYS A 127 14.47 -14.17 -9.16
C LYS A 127 15.62 -14.63 -10.05
N ASN A 128 16.75 -13.94 -10.03
CA ASN A 128 17.92 -14.25 -10.86
C ASN A 128 19.23 -14.02 -10.10
N ASP A 129 20.33 -14.58 -10.64
CA ASP A 129 21.65 -14.53 -9.99
C ASP A 129 22.23 -13.11 -9.90
N LYS A 130 21.85 -12.18 -10.80
CA LYS A 130 22.26 -10.78 -10.74
C LYS A 130 21.66 -10.11 -9.51
N GLU A 131 20.35 -10.22 -9.32
CA GLU A 131 19.66 -9.65 -8.15
C GLU A 131 20.15 -10.27 -6.83
N ILE A 132 20.52 -11.55 -6.84
CA ILE A 132 21.15 -12.22 -5.69
C ILE A 132 22.51 -11.60 -5.39
N GLY A 133 23.31 -11.31 -6.41
CA GLY A 133 24.60 -10.66 -6.27
C GLY A 133 24.48 -9.24 -5.70
N ASP A 134 23.55 -8.45 -6.22
CA ASP A 134 23.26 -7.09 -5.74
C ASP A 134 22.83 -7.11 -4.27
N LEU A 135 21.94 -8.03 -3.92
CA LEU A 135 21.44 -8.19 -2.54
C LEU A 135 22.54 -8.68 -1.58
N SER A 136 23.39 -9.60 -2.03
CA SER A 136 24.55 -10.10 -1.27
C SER A 136 25.51 -8.95 -0.89
N SER A 137 25.77 -8.05 -1.82
CA SER A 137 26.66 -6.89 -1.61
C SER A 137 26.10 -5.89 -0.59
N VAL A 138 24.78 -5.75 -0.49
CA VAL A 138 24.11 -4.82 0.42
C VAL A 138 23.90 -5.43 1.80
N THR A 139 23.51 -6.71 1.88
CA THR A 139 23.16 -7.37 3.15
C THR A 139 24.34 -8.07 3.82
N GLY A 140 25.43 -8.34 3.10
CA GLY A 140 26.54 -9.13 3.57
C GLY A 140 26.25 -10.65 3.67
N LEU A 141 25.07 -11.11 3.28
CA LEU A 141 24.71 -12.51 3.20
C LEU A 141 25.34 -13.16 1.97
N ASN A 142 25.75 -14.42 2.06
CA ASN A 142 26.25 -15.11 0.88
C ASN A 142 25.10 -15.55 -0.06
N ALA A 143 25.41 -15.73 -1.34
CA ALA A 143 24.42 -16.08 -2.36
C ALA A 143 23.66 -17.38 -2.05
N ASN A 144 24.31 -18.38 -1.46
CA ASN A 144 23.68 -19.65 -1.11
C ASN A 144 22.68 -19.48 0.05
N GLU A 145 23.01 -18.62 1.01
CA GLU A 145 22.12 -18.31 2.12
C GLU A 145 20.84 -17.57 1.63
N ILE A 146 21.01 -16.65 0.68
CA ILE A 146 19.89 -15.96 0.04
C ILE A 146 19.00 -16.96 -0.74
N LYS A 147 19.61 -17.86 -1.51
CA LYS A 147 18.89 -18.91 -2.26
C LYS A 147 18.11 -19.83 -1.32
N SER A 148 18.77 -20.37 -0.29
CA SER A 148 18.11 -21.23 0.70
C SER A 148 16.92 -20.55 1.36
N ARG A 149 17.07 -19.26 1.73
CA ARG A 149 15.99 -18.51 2.36
C ARG A 149 14.84 -18.21 1.39
N THR A 150 15.14 -18.00 0.10
CA THR A 150 14.12 -17.82 -0.92
C THR A 150 13.31 -19.10 -1.12
N GLU A 151 13.97 -20.27 -1.13
CA GLU A 151 13.29 -21.55 -1.21
C GLU A 151 12.44 -21.86 0.02
N GLU A 152 12.92 -21.57 1.23
CA GLU A 152 12.15 -21.73 2.47
C GLU A 152 10.87 -20.88 2.52
N LEU A 153 10.92 -19.67 1.96
CA LEU A 153 9.80 -18.74 1.96
C LEU A 153 8.84 -18.97 0.77
N HIS A 154 9.17 -19.87 -0.14
CA HIS A 154 8.34 -20.13 -1.31
C HIS A 154 7.03 -20.81 -0.92
N GLU A 155 5.91 -20.18 -1.29
CA GLU A 155 4.56 -20.69 -1.00
C GLU A 155 4.02 -21.49 -2.19
N HIS A 156 3.63 -22.73 -1.95
CA HIS A 156 3.00 -23.57 -2.98
C HIS A 156 1.58 -23.11 -3.30
N ASN A 157 0.86 -22.62 -2.28
CA ASN A 157 -0.46 -22.02 -2.44
C ASN A 157 -0.45 -20.60 -1.84
N PRO A 158 -0.29 -19.57 -2.66
CA PRO A 158 -0.22 -18.18 -2.19
C PRO A 158 -1.46 -17.72 -1.41
N MET A 159 -2.64 -18.32 -1.66
CA MET A 159 -3.88 -17.95 -0.95
C MET A 159 -3.89 -18.42 0.50
N LEU A 160 -3.25 -19.57 0.79
CA LEU A 160 -3.20 -20.18 2.11
C LEU A 160 -1.88 -19.92 2.84
N GLY A 161 -0.92 -19.30 2.19
CA GLY A 161 0.41 -19.05 2.69
C GLY A 161 0.51 -18.00 3.79
N HIS A 162 1.74 -17.72 4.19
CA HIS A 162 2.08 -16.73 5.21
C HIS A 162 2.06 -15.31 4.61
N ARG A 163 0.87 -14.73 4.56
CA ARG A 163 0.59 -13.41 3.96
C ARG A 163 -0.53 -12.68 4.70
N GLY A 164 -0.76 -11.42 4.35
CA GLY A 164 -1.86 -10.61 4.86
C GLY A 164 -1.85 -10.49 6.37
N CYS A 165 -2.99 -10.65 7.03
CA CYS A 165 -3.10 -10.55 8.49
C CYS A 165 -2.22 -11.56 9.24
N ARG A 166 -2.00 -12.77 8.68
CA ARG A 166 -1.11 -13.78 9.28
C ARG A 166 0.32 -13.27 9.36
N LEU A 167 0.80 -12.61 8.29
CA LEU A 167 2.10 -11.95 8.27
C LEU A 167 2.16 -10.83 9.30
N GLY A 168 1.11 -9.99 9.37
CA GLY A 168 1.03 -8.89 10.34
C GLY A 168 0.96 -9.36 11.80
N ILE A 169 0.46 -10.57 12.06
CA ILE A 169 0.48 -11.18 13.41
C ILE A 169 1.88 -11.68 13.76
N SER A 170 2.57 -12.33 12.80
CA SER A 170 3.91 -12.89 13.03
C SER A 170 5.00 -11.84 13.05
N PHE A 171 4.86 -10.78 12.25
CA PHE A 171 5.79 -9.67 12.12
C PHE A 171 5.06 -8.32 12.23
N PRO A 172 4.53 -7.99 13.43
CA PRO A 172 3.70 -6.82 13.64
C PRO A 172 4.40 -5.50 13.30
N GLU A 173 5.71 -5.45 13.42
CA GLU A 173 6.53 -4.28 13.10
C GLU A 173 6.38 -3.81 11.64
N ILE A 174 6.08 -4.71 10.71
CA ILE A 174 5.82 -4.35 9.31
C ILE A 174 4.54 -3.52 9.21
N TYR A 175 3.47 -3.98 9.83
CA TYR A 175 2.19 -3.26 9.84
C TYR A 175 2.24 -2.00 10.70
N GLU A 176 3.01 -2.01 11.79
CA GLU A 176 3.26 -0.82 12.62
C GLU A 176 3.92 0.28 11.80
N MET A 177 4.94 -0.05 11.00
CA MET A 177 5.61 0.90 10.11
C MET A 177 4.64 1.46 9.07
N GLN A 178 3.83 0.61 8.40
CA GLN A 178 2.86 1.07 7.40
C GLN A 178 1.79 1.98 8.01
N CYS A 179 1.22 1.60 9.16
CA CYS A 179 0.26 2.43 9.88
C CYS A 179 0.88 3.76 10.28
N ARG A 180 2.13 3.75 10.77
CA ARG A 180 2.86 4.96 11.12
C ARG A 180 3.03 5.87 9.90
N ALA A 181 3.44 5.32 8.75
CA ALA A 181 3.58 6.08 7.50
C ALA A 181 2.26 6.76 7.09
N ILE A 182 1.14 6.04 7.15
CA ILE A 182 -0.20 6.55 6.83
C ILE A 182 -0.58 7.70 7.76
N PHE A 183 -0.46 7.50 9.07
CA PHE A 183 -0.94 8.49 10.04
C PHE A 183 -0.02 9.71 10.13
N GLU A 184 1.31 9.54 9.98
CA GLU A 184 2.23 10.67 9.87
C GLU A 184 1.98 11.50 8.60
N ALA A 185 1.66 10.84 7.47
CA ALA A 185 1.29 11.52 6.24
C ALA A 185 0.03 12.40 6.43
N LEU A 186 -0.97 11.90 7.15
CA LEU A 186 -2.17 12.69 7.49
C LEU A 186 -1.85 13.89 8.36
N VAL A 187 -0.94 13.73 9.33
CA VAL A 187 -0.48 14.84 10.17
C VAL A 187 0.16 15.93 9.30
N GLU A 188 1.03 15.54 8.35
CA GLU A 188 1.66 16.50 7.44
C GLU A 188 0.62 17.21 6.55
N CYS A 189 -0.34 16.48 5.98
CA CYS A 189 -1.44 17.08 5.21
C CYS A 189 -2.25 18.07 6.06
N LYS A 190 -2.49 17.75 7.33
CA LYS A 190 -3.19 18.64 8.26
C LYS A 190 -2.39 19.91 8.56
N LYS A 191 -1.06 19.80 8.73
CA LYS A 191 -0.17 20.98 8.88
C LYS A 191 -0.24 21.89 7.65
N LYS A 192 -0.41 21.33 6.45
CA LYS A 192 -0.62 22.06 5.19
C LYS A 192 -2.04 22.64 5.04
N LYS A 193 -2.89 22.50 6.05
CA LYS A 193 -4.30 22.98 6.07
C LYS A 193 -5.17 22.39 4.95
N LEU A 194 -4.86 21.21 4.48
CA LEU A 194 -5.69 20.51 3.49
C LEU A 194 -6.99 20.02 4.14
N LYS A 195 -8.03 19.81 3.31
CA LYS A 195 -9.26 19.18 3.78
C LYS A 195 -8.91 17.76 4.28
N SER A 196 -9.45 17.39 5.44
CA SER A 196 -9.15 16.08 6.03
C SER A 196 -9.58 14.95 5.09
N THR A 197 -8.63 14.12 4.72
CA THR A 197 -8.90 12.83 4.08
C THR A 197 -9.26 11.84 5.16
N MET A 198 -10.27 10.99 4.92
CA MET A 198 -10.62 9.90 5.82
C MET A 198 -9.89 8.63 5.37
N PRO A 199 -8.82 8.21 6.05
CA PRO A 199 -8.17 6.94 5.75
C PRO A 199 -9.02 5.78 6.27
N GLU A 200 -9.15 4.77 5.44
CA GLU A 200 -9.80 3.51 5.75
C GLU A 200 -8.74 2.42 5.66
N ILE A 201 -8.33 1.88 6.82
CA ILE A 201 -7.29 0.85 6.88
C ILE A 201 -7.93 -0.50 6.66
N MET A 202 -7.55 -1.16 5.57
CA MET A 202 -8.06 -2.48 5.20
C MET A 202 -7.05 -3.56 5.60
N ILE A 203 -7.46 -4.44 6.50
CA ILE A 203 -6.68 -5.61 6.91
C ILE A 203 -6.97 -6.76 5.93
N PRO A 204 -5.96 -7.24 5.18
CA PRO A 204 -6.18 -8.30 4.20
C PRO A 204 -6.27 -9.70 4.82
N LEU A 205 -7.04 -10.59 4.19
CA LEU A 205 -7.13 -12.04 4.45
C LEU A 205 -7.58 -12.43 5.85
N VAL A 206 -8.40 -11.62 6.49
CA VAL A 206 -8.97 -11.95 7.80
C VAL A 206 -9.98 -13.09 7.67
N SER A 207 -9.84 -14.10 8.50
CA SER A 207 -10.71 -15.28 8.58
C SER A 207 -11.47 -15.39 9.89
N THR A 208 -10.94 -14.81 10.97
CA THR A 208 -11.49 -14.97 12.32
C THR A 208 -11.63 -13.61 13.04
N GLU A 209 -12.53 -13.57 14.02
CA GLU A 209 -12.69 -12.41 14.90
C GLU A 209 -11.40 -12.09 15.70
N ALA A 210 -10.69 -13.12 16.12
CA ALA A 210 -9.43 -12.94 16.85
C ALA A 210 -8.37 -12.24 16.02
N GLU A 211 -8.23 -12.58 14.74
CA GLU A 211 -7.29 -11.93 13.81
C GLU A 211 -7.60 -10.45 13.63
N ILE A 212 -8.87 -10.12 13.34
CA ILE A 212 -9.23 -8.71 13.14
C ILE A 212 -9.07 -7.91 14.43
N LYS A 213 -9.34 -8.48 15.60
CA LYS A 213 -9.16 -7.83 16.88
C LYS A 213 -7.69 -7.48 17.12
N ILE A 214 -6.77 -8.45 16.95
CA ILE A 214 -5.32 -8.22 17.09
C ILE A 214 -4.85 -7.10 16.16
N MET A 215 -5.25 -7.16 14.90
CA MET A 215 -4.82 -6.17 13.90
C MET A 215 -5.43 -4.80 14.15
N LYS A 216 -6.69 -4.72 14.55
CA LYS A 216 -7.35 -3.47 14.91
C LYS A 216 -6.69 -2.82 16.13
N ASP A 217 -6.35 -3.61 17.15
CA ASP A 217 -5.66 -3.12 18.35
C ASP A 217 -4.27 -2.57 17.99
N LEU A 218 -3.56 -3.21 17.05
CA LEU A 218 -2.29 -2.70 16.52
C LEU A 218 -2.48 -1.33 15.85
N VAL A 219 -3.45 -1.20 14.94
CA VAL A 219 -3.74 0.07 14.24
C VAL A 219 -4.08 1.17 15.25
N ILE A 220 -4.93 0.88 16.23
CA ILE A 220 -5.32 1.84 17.29
C ILE A 220 -4.10 2.28 18.11
N ARG A 221 -3.25 1.33 18.53
CA ARG A 221 -2.05 1.60 19.31
C ARG A 221 -1.09 2.52 18.56
N VAL A 222 -0.81 2.24 17.28
CA VAL A 222 0.07 3.06 16.45
C VAL A 222 -0.52 4.44 16.23
N THR A 223 -1.83 4.53 15.92
CA THR A 223 -2.50 5.82 15.75
C THR A 223 -2.42 6.67 17.00
N LYS A 224 -2.67 6.08 18.17
CA LYS A 224 -2.58 6.80 19.44
C LYS A 224 -1.18 7.36 19.66
N LYS A 225 -0.15 6.55 19.41
CA LYS A 225 1.25 7.00 19.51
C LYS A 225 1.55 8.20 18.60
N VAL A 226 1.12 8.14 17.33
CA VAL A 226 1.31 9.26 16.38
C VAL A 226 0.51 10.50 16.81
N GLN A 227 -0.69 10.33 17.33
CA GLN A 227 -1.51 11.44 17.87
C GLN A 227 -0.84 12.12 19.05
N ASP A 228 -0.33 11.35 20.01
CA ASP A 228 0.35 11.85 21.21
C ASP A 228 1.64 12.58 20.83
N GLU A 229 2.47 12.02 19.96
CA GLU A 229 3.70 12.62 19.45
C GLU A 229 3.47 13.96 18.72
N ASN A 230 2.32 14.13 18.06
CA ASN A 230 2.02 15.32 17.25
C ASN A 230 0.93 16.22 17.86
N ASN A 231 0.45 15.93 19.04
CA ASN A 231 -0.63 16.64 19.72
C ASN A 231 -1.84 16.92 18.79
N THR A 232 -2.29 15.89 18.09
CA THR A 232 -3.37 16.01 17.09
C THR A 232 -4.34 14.82 17.17
N LYS A 233 -5.60 15.04 16.80
CA LYS A 233 -6.60 13.96 16.66
C LYS A 233 -6.65 13.51 15.20
N ILE A 234 -6.69 12.21 14.97
CA ILE A 234 -6.83 11.59 13.66
C ILE A 234 -8.10 10.75 13.68
N SER A 235 -8.97 10.95 12.69
CA SER A 235 -10.15 10.11 12.46
C SER A 235 -9.83 9.12 11.35
N PHE A 236 -10.19 7.85 11.55
CA PHE A 236 -9.95 6.76 10.59
C PHE A 236 -10.97 5.65 10.79
N LEU A 237 -11.05 4.77 9.79
CA LEU A 237 -11.83 3.54 9.86
C LEU A 237 -10.91 2.33 9.73
N VAL A 238 -11.32 1.21 10.33
CA VAL A 238 -10.65 -0.09 10.15
C VAL A 238 -11.68 -1.07 9.61
N GLY A 239 -11.31 -1.72 8.52
CA GLY A 239 -12.11 -2.74 7.87
C GLY A 239 -11.26 -3.94 7.48
N THR A 240 -11.88 -4.91 6.85
CA THR A 240 -11.21 -6.14 6.43
C THR A 240 -11.54 -6.50 4.98
N LEU A 241 -10.63 -7.23 4.35
CA LEU A 241 -10.87 -7.99 3.14
C LEU A 241 -10.86 -9.48 3.52
N SER A 242 -12.04 -10.10 3.52
CA SER A 242 -12.21 -11.53 3.79
C SER A 242 -12.40 -12.29 2.49
N LEU A 243 -11.81 -13.48 2.38
CA LEU A 243 -12.03 -14.41 1.26
C LEU A 243 -13.08 -15.48 1.58
N ILE A 244 -13.51 -15.57 2.84
CA ILE A 244 -14.34 -16.68 3.32
C ILE A 244 -15.83 -16.30 3.34
N HIS A 245 -16.15 -15.02 3.35
CA HIS A 245 -17.51 -14.51 3.58
C HIS A 245 -18.06 -13.74 2.38
N ILE A 246 -17.63 -14.10 1.17
CA ILE A 246 -18.17 -13.56 -0.08
C ILE A 246 -19.21 -14.55 -0.64
#